data_b27801a732910f4d7b0a1fc2ed4d0454
#
_entry.id   b27801a732910f4d7b0a1fc2ed4d0454
#
_cell.length_a   1.000
_cell.length_b   1.000
_cell.length_c   1.000
_cell.angle_alpha   90.00
_cell.angle_beta   90.00
_cell.angle_gamma   90.00
#
_symmetry.space_group_name_H-M   'P 1'
#
loop_
_entity.id
_entity.type
_entity.pdbx_description
1 polymer ?
#
loop_
_entity_poly.entity_id
_entity_poly.type
_entity_poly.pdbx_seq_one_letter_code
_entity_poly.pdbx_strand_id
1 'polypeptide(L)'
;GHGGKDPGARGANVNEKEINLAVALKLGRLIENNAEDVRVIYTRKTDRFIELDERANIANRNKADLFVSIHTNAVKRGSTVQGTETYTLGLARSEENLEVAMSENSAILLEDNYQQRYEGFDPNSSESYIIFEFMQNKHMEQSISLASEIQKSFGACKRVDRGVRQAGFLVLRKTSMPSVLVELGYISNRQEEQFMRTTAGQNKLAEALYDAFCKYKKNYDRRKGNISGAVVAPVANEKTPPPGSEADILNKKQQATRQKTSVSSTTSVNRNTKGKVIYKIQFLTSNKKLPANSRLFKGYKIVDFYVEKGIYKYTYGETSDFNSIRKMRRTIAKDFKDAFIIAFKDGKK
;
A
#
# COMPACT_ATOMS: atom_id res chain seq x y z
N GLY A 1 10.14 12.75 5.95
CA GLY A 1 10.29 11.89 7.12
C GLY A 1 11.33 12.38 8.11
N HIS A 2 11.31 11.83 9.35
CA HIS A 2 12.33 12.02 10.40
C HIS A 2 12.61 13.50 10.77
N GLY A 3 13.73 13.77 11.46
CA GLY A 3 14.18 15.12 11.82
C GLY A 3 14.54 15.26 13.32
N GLY A 4 15.41 16.21 13.64
CA GLY A 4 15.88 16.45 15.01
C GLY A 4 16.56 15.22 15.62
N LYS A 5 16.01 14.72 16.73
CA LYS A 5 16.49 13.52 17.45
C LYS A 5 16.29 12.21 16.69
N ASP A 6 15.45 12.20 15.64
CA ASP A 6 15.23 11.05 14.77
C ASP A 6 16.05 11.20 13.47
N PRO A 7 17.17 10.48 13.34
CA PRO A 7 18.00 10.56 12.14
C PRO A 7 17.41 9.81 10.94
N GLY A 8 16.44 8.90 11.16
CA GLY A 8 16.05 7.89 10.19
C GLY A 8 17.16 6.87 9.93
N ALA A 9 17.18 6.27 8.78
CA ALA A 9 18.24 5.37 8.37
C ALA A 9 19.57 6.10 8.24
N ARG A 10 20.65 5.40 8.63
CA ARG A 10 22.02 5.95 8.63
C ARG A 10 22.82 5.41 7.45
N GLY A 11 23.18 6.30 6.54
CA GLY A 11 24.15 6.02 5.50
C GLY A 11 25.59 6.01 6.02
N ALA A 12 26.53 5.98 5.10
CA ALA A 12 27.95 6.10 5.43
C ALA A 12 28.36 7.56 5.69
N ASN A 13 27.74 8.53 5.01
CA ASN A 13 28.13 9.93 5.03
C ASN A 13 26.98 10.89 5.33
N VAL A 14 25.74 10.43 5.32
CA VAL A 14 24.55 11.27 5.49
C VAL A 14 23.43 10.46 6.16
N ASN A 15 22.57 11.13 6.91
CA ASN A 15 21.37 10.52 7.46
C ASN A 15 20.17 10.75 6.54
N GLU A 16 19.23 9.87 6.61
CA GLU A 16 17.98 9.94 5.84
C GLU A 16 17.25 11.28 6.02
N LYS A 17 17.15 11.77 7.27
CA LYS A 17 16.46 13.05 7.57
C LYS A 17 16.97 14.24 6.75
N GLU A 18 18.24 14.23 6.36
CA GLU A 18 18.88 15.31 5.59
C GLU A 18 18.49 15.23 4.13
N ILE A 19 18.52 14.03 3.54
CA ILE A 19 18.09 13.78 2.15
C ILE A 19 16.60 14.11 2.01
N ASN A 20 15.78 13.60 2.92
CA ASN A 20 14.32 13.79 2.89
C ASN A 20 13.96 15.28 2.94
N LEU A 21 14.60 16.06 3.83
CA LEU A 21 14.37 17.50 3.93
C LEU A 21 14.81 18.23 2.66
N ALA A 22 15.99 17.90 2.15
CA ALA A 22 16.53 18.56 0.95
C ALA A 22 15.62 18.35 -0.27
N VAL A 23 15.17 17.11 -0.50
CA VAL A 23 14.26 16.79 -1.62
C VAL A 23 12.89 17.42 -1.42
N ALA A 24 12.33 17.35 -0.19
CA ALA A 24 11.03 17.95 0.11
C ALA A 24 11.01 19.48 -0.12
N LEU A 25 12.07 20.19 0.29
CA LEU A 25 12.18 21.63 0.07
C LEU A 25 12.34 21.99 -1.41
N LYS A 26 13.06 21.16 -2.19
CA LYS A 26 13.21 21.36 -3.64
C LYS A 26 11.89 21.10 -4.37
N LEU A 27 11.19 20.02 -4.03
CA LEU A 27 9.86 19.72 -4.56
C LEU A 27 8.88 20.87 -4.28
N GLY A 28 8.83 21.32 -3.04
CA GLY A 28 7.93 22.41 -2.68
C GLY A 28 8.22 23.70 -3.44
N ARG A 29 9.49 24.07 -3.63
CA ARG A 29 9.86 25.23 -4.47
C ARG A 29 9.43 25.05 -5.91
N LEU A 30 9.57 23.85 -6.50
CA LEU A 30 9.11 23.60 -7.85
C LEU A 30 7.59 23.79 -7.96
N ILE A 31 6.83 23.33 -6.98
CA ILE A 31 5.37 23.51 -6.94
C ILE A 31 5.03 24.99 -6.74
N GLU A 32 5.59 25.65 -5.73
CA GLU A 32 5.33 27.06 -5.40
C GLU A 32 5.65 28.01 -6.57
N ASN A 33 6.70 27.71 -7.36
CA ASN A 33 7.11 28.54 -8.49
C ASN A 33 6.30 28.30 -9.78
N ASN A 34 5.61 27.17 -9.93
CA ASN A 34 5.00 26.76 -11.19
C ASN A 34 3.51 26.43 -11.09
N ALA A 35 2.90 26.50 -9.90
CA ALA A 35 1.50 26.19 -9.68
C ALA A 35 0.89 27.23 -8.72
N GLU A 36 0.40 28.35 -9.26
CA GLU A 36 -0.13 29.48 -8.49
C GLU A 36 -1.35 29.13 -7.63
N ASP A 37 -2.11 28.13 -8.06
CA ASP A 37 -3.31 27.64 -7.37
C ASP A 37 -3.00 26.58 -6.28
N VAL A 38 -1.71 26.32 -5.99
CA VAL A 38 -1.28 25.33 -5.03
C VAL A 38 -0.51 25.95 -3.88
N ARG A 39 -0.98 25.69 -2.66
CA ARG A 39 -0.29 26.05 -1.43
C ARG A 39 0.46 24.85 -0.86
N VAL A 40 1.77 24.95 -0.73
CA VAL A 40 2.60 23.91 -0.10
C VAL A 40 2.67 24.11 1.41
N ILE A 41 2.35 23.06 2.16
CA ILE A 41 2.42 23.03 3.61
C ILE A 41 3.47 21.99 4.00
N TYR A 42 4.49 22.44 4.69
CA TYR A 42 5.54 21.54 5.18
C TYR A 42 5.28 21.16 6.64
N THR A 43 5.44 19.91 6.97
CA THR A 43 5.45 19.48 8.37
C THR A 43 6.69 19.99 9.09
N ARG A 44 7.83 20.08 8.38
CA ARG A 44 9.06 20.77 8.84
C ARG A 44 9.81 21.43 7.68
N LYS A 45 10.47 22.54 7.95
CA LYS A 45 11.39 23.25 7.01
C LYS A 45 12.84 23.25 7.51
N THR A 46 13.07 22.75 8.72
CA THR A 46 14.37 22.68 9.40
C THR A 46 14.57 21.31 9.99
N ASP A 47 15.75 21.05 10.54
CA ASP A 47 16.05 19.80 11.23
C ASP A 47 15.43 19.79 12.64
N ARG A 48 14.13 19.46 12.71
CA ARG A 48 13.38 19.31 13.96
C ARG A 48 12.55 18.04 13.95
N PHE A 49 12.35 17.45 15.11
CA PHE A 49 11.48 16.30 15.29
C PHE A 49 10.01 16.74 15.29
N ILE A 50 9.17 16.01 14.55
CA ILE A 50 7.70 16.13 14.57
C ILE A 50 7.15 14.73 14.72
N GLU A 51 6.30 14.54 15.70
CA GLU A 51 5.62 13.28 15.97
C GLU A 51 4.79 12.80 14.76
N LEU A 52 4.64 11.49 14.57
CA LEU A 52 3.99 10.95 13.37
C LEU A 52 2.54 11.40 13.23
N ASP A 53 1.77 11.29 14.32
CA ASP A 53 0.36 11.76 14.31
C ASP A 53 0.25 13.27 14.05
N GLU A 54 1.20 14.08 14.57
CA GLU A 54 1.18 15.52 14.34
C GLU A 54 1.40 15.90 12.88
N ARG A 55 2.17 15.10 12.12
CA ARG A 55 2.32 15.30 10.66
C ARG A 55 0.98 15.19 9.94
N ALA A 56 0.20 14.15 10.25
CA ALA A 56 -1.15 13.97 9.73
C ALA A 56 -2.09 15.09 10.20
N ASN A 57 -2.00 15.49 11.47
CA ASN A 57 -2.80 16.57 12.04
C ASN A 57 -2.53 17.92 11.36
N ILE A 58 -1.27 18.23 11.03
CA ILE A 58 -0.92 19.44 10.26
C ILE A 58 -1.65 19.44 8.92
N ALA A 59 -1.63 18.34 8.18
CA ALA A 59 -2.33 18.22 6.90
C ALA A 59 -3.86 18.37 7.08
N ASN A 60 -4.43 17.67 8.05
CA ASN A 60 -5.88 17.67 8.31
C ASN A 60 -6.39 19.07 8.71
N ARG A 61 -5.71 19.78 9.64
CA ARG A 61 -6.07 21.15 10.07
C ARG A 61 -6.02 22.15 8.92
N ASN A 62 -5.09 21.95 8.00
CA ASN A 62 -4.96 22.80 6.80
C ASN A 62 -5.87 22.34 5.65
N LYS A 63 -6.70 21.31 5.83
CA LYS A 63 -7.58 20.76 4.80
C LYS A 63 -6.81 20.45 3.51
N ALA A 64 -5.62 19.86 3.64
CA ALA A 64 -4.79 19.54 2.49
C ALA A 64 -5.50 18.55 1.56
N ASP A 65 -5.35 18.72 0.26
CA ASP A 65 -5.91 17.83 -0.77
C ASP A 65 -5.02 16.61 -1.03
N LEU A 66 -3.76 16.67 -0.57
CA LEU A 66 -2.76 15.63 -0.79
C LEU A 66 -1.73 15.62 0.34
N PHE A 67 -1.29 14.42 0.73
CA PHE A 67 -0.21 14.24 1.69
C PHE A 67 0.90 13.36 1.09
N VAL A 68 2.14 13.87 1.10
CA VAL A 68 3.32 13.13 0.61
C VAL A 68 4.37 13.06 1.71
N SER A 69 4.65 11.86 2.19
CA SER A 69 5.76 11.58 3.10
C SER A 69 6.97 11.14 2.29
N ILE A 70 8.11 11.80 2.47
CA ILE A 70 9.34 11.56 1.72
C ILE A 70 10.35 10.88 2.65
N HIS A 71 10.87 9.74 2.22
CA HIS A 71 11.75 8.84 2.96
C HIS A 71 12.87 8.30 2.09
N THR A 72 13.82 7.64 2.72
CA THR A 72 14.95 6.99 2.06
C THR A 72 15.22 5.65 2.75
N ASN A 73 14.87 4.57 2.06
CA ASN A 73 14.87 3.22 2.57
C ASN A 73 16.28 2.72 2.97
N ALA A 74 16.32 1.70 3.79
CA ALA A 74 17.53 0.99 4.15
C ALA A 74 17.28 -0.51 4.28
N VAL A 75 18.28 -1.29 3.90
CA VAL A 75 18.35 -2.74 4.15
C VAL A 75 19.70 -3.05 4.80
N LYS A 76 19.96 -4.31 5.10
CA LYS A 76 21.24 -4.74 5.66
C LYS A 76 22.41 -4.14 4.86
N ARG A 77 23.40 -3.56 5.56
CA ARG A 77 24.61 -2.95 4.96
C ARG A 77 25.28 -3.91 3.98
N GLY A 78 25.78 -3.36 2.88
CA GLY A 78 26.44 -4.14 1.79
C GLY A 78 25.47 -4.76 0.80
N SER A 79 24.17 -4.51 0.94
CA SER A 79 23.19 -4.91 -0.07
C SER A 79 23.36 -4.12 -1.35
N THR A 80 23.14 -4.80 -2.47
CA THR A 80 23.11 -4.20 -3.82
C THR A 80 21.72 -3.70 -4.22
N VAL A 81 20.74 -3.78 -3.31
CA VAL A 81 19.37 -3.29 -3.55
C VAL A 81 19.41 -1.80 -3.86
N GLN A 82 18.67 -1.42 -4.90
CA GLN A 82 18.57 -0.04 -5.38
C GLN A 82 17.18 0.23 -5.97
N GLY A 83 16.86 1.48 -6.18
CA GLY A 83 15.61 1.91 -6.81
C GLY A 83 14.62 2.54 -5.84
N THR A 84 13.48 2.92 -6.39
CA THR A 84 12.43 3.68 -5.69
C THR A 84 11.19 2.83 -5.45
N GLU A 85 10.50 3.09 -4.36
CA GLU A 85 9.21 2.48 -4.03
C GLU A 85 8.22 3.56 -3.59
N THR A 86 6.95 3.35 -3.84
CA THR A 86 5.92 4.24 -3.29
C THR A 86 4.84 3.42 -2.61
N TYR A 87 4.57 3.77 -1.37
CA TYR A 87 3.66 3.04 -0.50
C TYR A 87 2.35 3.80 -0.31
N THR A 88 1.25 3.05 -0.25
CA THR A 88 -0.05 3.51 0.24
C THR A 88 -0.39 2.78 1.54
N LEU A 89 -1.29 3.37 2.33
CA LEU A 89 -1.76 2.73 3.57
C LEU A 89 -2.50 1.43 3.26
N GLY A 90 -2.18 0.38 4.00
CA GLY A 90 -2.86 -0.91 3.89
C GLY A 90 -2.08 -2.02 4.58
N LEU A 91 -2.55 -3.25 4.44
CA LEU A 91 -1.84 -4.41 4.96
C LEU A 91 -0.60 -4.69 4.11
N ALA A 92 0.53 -4.93 4.76
CA ALA A 92 1.75 -5.36 4.09
C ALA A 92 1.58 -6.76 3.48
N ARG A 93 1.75 -6.86 2.16
CA ARG A 93 1.58 -8.12 1.41
C ARG A 93 2.84 -8.99 1.38
N SER A 94 3.96 -8.46 1.82
CA SER A 94 5.23 -9.18 1.93
C SER A 94 5.94 -8.83 3.24
N GLU A 95 6.88 -9.68 3.64
CA GLU A 95 7.71 -9.43 4.81
C GLU A 95 8.56 -8.18 4.64
N GLU A 96 9.13 -7.96 3.46
CA GLU A 96 9.89 -6.75 3.14
C GLU A 96 9.07 -5.48 3.37
N ASN A 97 7.81 -5.45 2.90
CA ASN A 97 6.95 -4.29 3.10
C ASN A 97 6.60 -4.07 4.57
N LEU A 98 6.46 -5.14 5.34
CA LEU A 98 6.25 -5.05 6.79
C LEU A 98 7.49 -4.52 7.49
N GLU A 99 8.68 -4.99 7.13
CA GLU A 99 9.95 -4.52 7.70
C GLU A 99 10.16 -3.02 7.46
N VAL A 100 9.84 -2.51 6.27
CA VAL A 100 9.88 -1.07 5.99
C VAL A 100 8.91 -0.32 6.90
N ALA A 101 7.66 -0.76 7.04
CA ALA A 101 6.70 -0.11 7.91
C ALA A 101 7.12 -0.17 9.40
N MET A 102 7.72 -1.28 9.84
CA MET A 102 8.24 -1.42 11.21
C MET A 102 9.39 -0.44 11.44
N SER A 103 10.30 -0.30 10.48
CA SER A 103 11.41 0.67 10.54
C SER A 103 10.87 2.10 10.71
N GLU A 104 9.97 2.51 9.82
CA GLU A 104 9.42 3.86 9.81
C GLU A 104 8.57 4.17 11.05
N ASN A 105 7.73 3.22 11.46
CA ASN A 105 6.91 3.38 12.65
C ASN A 105 7.72 3.35 13.96
N SER A 106 8.95 2.83 13.96
CA SER A 106 9.82 2.84 15.13
C SER A 106 10.11 4.26 15.66
N ALA A 107 9.93 5.28 14.83
CA ALA A 107 10.03 6.69 15.23
C ALA A 107 9.11 7.05 16.41
N ILE A 108 7.98 6.34 16.61
CA ILE A 108 7.11 6.59 17.77
C ILE A 108 7.80 6.29 19.11
N LEU A 109 8.80 5.41 19.13
CA LEU A 109 9.57 5.10 20.34
C LEU A 109 10.36 6.32 20.87
N LEU A 110 10.53 7.33 20.03
CA LEU A 110 11.13 8.61 20.39
C LEU A 110 10.10 9.64 20.89
N GLU A 111 8.81 9.33 20.81
CA GLU A 111 7.72 10.21 21.24
C GLU A 111 7.36 10.00 22.71
N ASP A 112 7.04 11.09 23.39
CA ASP A 112 6.57 11.02 24.77
C ASP A 112 5.16 10.40 24.81
N ASN A 113 4.95 9.49 25.78
CA ASN A 113 3.64 8.81 25.97
C ASN A 113 3.11 8.08 24.73
N TYR A 114 3.99 7.55 23.87
CA TYR A 114 3.60 6.89 22.62
C TYR A 114 2.60 5.74 22.83
N GLN A 115 2.74 4.95 23.91
CA GLN A 115 1.84 3.83 24.20
C GLN A 115 0.39 4.28 24.35
N GLN A 116 0.15 5.39 25.06
CA GLN A 116 -1.19 5.95 25.22
C GLN A 116 -1.69 6.59 23.94
N ARG A 117 -0.82 7.32 23.21
CA ARG A 117 -1.16 8.01 21.95
C ARG A 117 -1.51 7.06 20.83
N TYR A 118 -0.83 5.93 20.74
CA TYR A 118 -1.04 4.92 19.71
C TYR A 118 -1.80 3.68 20.22
N GLU A 119 -2.52 3.83 21.35
CA GLU A 119 -3.45 2.79 21.87
C GLU A 119 -2.78 1.43 22.09
N GLY A 120 -1.54 1.43 22.58
CA GLY A 120 -0.75 0.23 22.81
C GLY A 120 -0.15 -0.42 21.57
N PHE A 121 -0.16 0.28 20.42
CA PHE A 121 0.53 -0.20 19.22
C PHE A 121 2.03 -0.36 19.48
N ASP A 122 2.54 -1.56 19.23
CA ASP A 122 3.98 -1.86 19.30
C ASP A 122 4.55 -1.90 17.87
N PRO A 123 5.45 -0.95 17.51
CA PRO A 123 6.02 -0.91 16.17
C PRO A 123 6.93 -2.11 15.86
N ASN A 124 7.39 -2.85 16.89
CA ASN A 124 8.24 -4.03 16.73
C ASN A 124 7.44 -5.35 16.67
N SER A 125 6.14 -5.31 16.94
CA SER A 125 5.26 -6.49 16.89
C SER A 125 4.49 -6.54 15.58
N SER A 126 4.68 -7.59 14.80
CA SER A 126 3.93 -7.81 13.55
C SER A 126 2.42 -7.93 13.76
N GLU A 127 1.99 -8.35 14.96
CA GLU A 127 0.59 -8.44 15.36
C GLU A 127 -0.09 -7.06 15.38
N SER A 128 0.65 -6.03 15.79
CA SER A 128 0.13 -4.66 15.82
C SER A 128 -0.29 -4.15 14.44
N TYR A 129 0.33 -4.67 13.36
CA TYR A 129 0.05 -4.25 11.99
C TYR A 129 -1.23 -4.83 11.39
N ILE A 130 -1.85 -5.80 12.07
CA ILE A 130 -3.11 -6.41 11.60
C ILE A 130 -4.25 -5.39 11.61
N ILE A 131 -4.22 -4.41 12.50
CA ILE A 131 -5.23 -3.35 12.52
C ILE A 131 -5.39 -2.67 11.16
N PHE A 132 -4.32 -2.59 10.37
CA PHE A 132 -4.35 -1.97 9.05
C PHE A 132 -5.14 -2.76 8.00
N GLU A 133 -5.41 -4.06 8.22
CA GLU A 133 -6.29 -4.86 7.37
C GLU A 133 -7.74 -4.40 7.47
N PHE A 134 -8.16 -3.95 8.67
CA PHE A 134 -9.53 -3.54 8.93
C PHE A 134 -9.79 -2.05 8.67
N MET A 135 -8.75 -1.29 8.36
CA MET A 135 -8.90 0.13 8.07
C MET A 135 -9.45 0.35 6.65
N GLN A 136 -10.65 0.93 6.59
CA GLN A 136 -11.19 1.41 5.32
C GLN A 136 -10.56 2.75 4.95
N ASN A 137 -9.82 2.79 3.87
CA ASN A 137 -9.25 4.03 3.33
C ASN A 137 -10.07 4.48 2.10
N LYS A 138 -10.97 5.45 2.30
CA LYS A 138 -11.80 6.02 1.22
C LYS A 138 -11.00 6.71 0.12
N HIS A 139 -9.73 7.00 0.36
CA HIS A 139 -8.82 7.66 -0.58
C HIS A 139 -7.82 6.69 -1.25
N MET A 140 -8.04 5.38 -1.08
CA MET A 140 -7.11 4.36 -1.56
C MET A 140 -6.83 4.47 -3.07
N GLU A 141 -7.88 4.60 -3.87
CA GLU A 141 -7.74 4.67 -5.34
C GLU A 141 -6.92 5.89 -5.77
N GLN A 142 -7.18 7.04 -5.16
CA GLN A 142 -6.43 8.28 -5.44
C GLN A 142 -4.98 8.17 -4.98
N SER A 143 -4.74 7.55 -3.83
CA SER A 143 -3.40 7.29 -3.32
C SER A 143 -2.61 6.37 -4.25
N ILE A 144 -3.22 5.28 -4.73
CA ILE A 144 -2.61 4.36 -5.70
C ILE A 144 -2.36 5.07 -7.03
N SER A 145 -3.29 5.91 -7.50
CA SER A 145 -3.13 6.70 -8.72
C SER A 145 -1.90 7.62 -8.64
N LEU A 146 -1.75 8.36 -7.53
CA LEU A 146 -0.57 9.19 -7.30
C LEU A 146 0.71 8.36 -7.21
N ALA A 147 0.71 7.28 -6.43
CA ALA A 147 1.85 6.39 -6.28
C ALA A 147 2.33 5.83 -7.63
N SER A 148 1.38 5.49 -8.51
CA SER A 148 1.68 5.01 -9.87
C SER A 148 2.32 6.09 -10.74
N GLU A 149 1.85 7.34 -10.68
CA GLU A 149 2.48 8.44 -11.41
C GLU A 149 3.88 8.76 -10.88
N ILE A 150 4.10 8.65 -9.57
CA ILE A 150 5.43 8.81 -8.95
C ILE A 150 6.40 7.75 -9.48
N GLN A 151 6.02 6.48 -9.46
CA GLN A 151 6.89 5.40 -9.94
C GLN A 151 7.18 5.51 -11.44
N LYS A 152 6.19 5.84 -12.27
CA LYS A 152 6.40 6.12 -13.69
C LYS A 152 7.40 7.27 -13.93
N SER A 153 7.30 8.34 -13.15
CA SER A 153 8.19 9.50 -13.27
C SER A 153 9.62 9.16 -12.83
N PHE A 154 9.78 8.36 -11.78
CA PHE A 154 11.09 7.84 -11.39
C PHE A 154 11.69 6.94 -12.47
N GLY A 155 10.90 6.04 -13.07
CA GLY A 155 11.34 5.20 -14.20
C GLY A 155 11.80 6.05 -15.40
N ALA A 156 11.07 7.12 -15.73
CA ALA A 156 11.43 8.05 -16.82
C ALA A 156 12.78 8.75 -16.56
N CYS A 157 13.14 9.01 -15.30
CA CYS A 157 14.44 9.56 -14.94
C CYS A 157 15.52 8.48 -14.67
N LYS A 158 15.30 7.26 -15.19
CA LYS A 158 16.22 6.12 -15.10
C LYS A 158 16.49 5.61 -13.68
N ARG A 159 15.54 5.79 -12.76
CA ARG A 159 15.56 5.08 -11.48
C ARG A 159 14.97 3.68 -11.67
N VAL A 160 15.49 2.71 -10.93
CA VAL A 160 14.89 1.38 -10.91
C VAL A 160 13.52 1.47 -10.22
N ASP A 161 12.47 1.12 -10.95
CA ASP A 161 11.10 1.08 -10.44
C ASP A 161 10.88 -0.24 -9.67
N ARG A 162 10.62 -0.14 -8.37
CA ARG A 162 10.30 -1.28 -7.51
C ARG A 162 8.79 -1.38 -7.22
N GLY A 163 8.01 -0.48 -7.83
CA GLY A 163 6.55 -0.53 -7.87
C GLY A 163 5.84 0.18 -6.74
N VAL A 164 4.52 0.16 -6.87
CA VAL A 164 3.58 0.64 -5.84
C VAL A 164 3.29 -0.50 -4.87
N ARG A 165 3.37 -0.21 -3.58
CA ARG A 165 3.24 -1.18 -2.50
C ARG A 165 2.23 -0.71 -1.44
N GLN A 166 1.92 -1.59 -0.51
CA GLN A 166 1.07 -1.28 0.65
C GLN A 166 1.74 -1.73 1.94
N ALA A 167 1.64 -0.89 2.98
CA ALA A 167 2.02 -1.27 4.33
C ALA A 167 1.35 -0.38 5.39
N GLY A 168 1.44 -0.77 6.65
CA GLY A 168 0.79 -0.12 7.78
C GLY A 168 1.60 1.05 8.33
N PHE A 169 1.72 2.14 7.60
CA PHE A 169 2.41 3.34 8.06
C PHE A 169 1.53 4.20 8.96
N LEU A 170 1.96 4.42 10.20
CA LEU A 170 1.25 5.26 11.18
C LEU A 170 1.09 6.70 10.68
N VAL A 171 2.08 7.25 10.00
CA VAL A 171 2.05 8.61 9.45
C VAL A 171 0.93 8.82 8.43
N LEU A 172 0.48 7.73 7.76
CA LEU A 172 -0.63 7.77 6.81
C LEU A 172 -1.98 7.42 7.46
N ARG A 173 -1.98 6.84 8.67
CA ARG A 173 -3.17 6.27 9.31
C ARG A 173 -4.29 7.29 9.53
N LYS A 174 -3.94 8.48 9.96
CA LYS A 174 -4.90 9.54 10.34
C LYS A 174 -5.09 10.61 9.27
N THR A 175 -4.51 10.45 8.08
CA THR A 175 -4.71 11.42 6.99
C THR A 175 -6.13 11.36 6.43
N SER A 176 -6.76 12.51 6.22
CA SER A 176 -8.12 12.63 5.69
C SER A 176 -8.17 12.96 4.19
N MET A 177 -7.07 12.76 3.49
CA MET A 177 -6.88 13.00 2.07
C MET A 177 -6.07 11.86 1.44
N PRO A 178 -5.95 11.77 0.09
CA PRO A 178 -5.02 10.88 -0.57
C PRO A 178 -3.61 11.06 -0.03
N SER A 179 -2.94 9.95 0.31
CA SER A 179 -1.65 9.99 1.01
C SER A 179 -0.73 8.88 0.54
N VAL A 180 0.56 9.19 0.41
CA VAL A 180 1.60 8.26 0.01
C VAL A 180 2.87 8.46 0.85
N LEU A 181 3.66 7.39 0.97
CA LEU A 181 5.02 7.42 1.47
C LEU A 181 5.95 6.99 0.34
N VAL A 182 6.92 7.83 0.04
CA VAL A 182 7.85 7.67 -1.09
C VAL A 182 9.22 7.34 -0.56
N GLU A 183 9.78 6.22 -1.00
CA GLU A 183 11.15 5.81 -0.78
C GLU A 183 12.01 6.22 -1.98
N LEU A 184 12.87 7.21 -1.80
CA LEU A 184 13.69 7.82 -2.86
C LEU A 184 14.81 6.90 -3.38
N GLY A 185 15.16 5.89 -2.61
CA GLY A 185 16.25 4.96 -2.87
C GLY A 185 16.68 4.26 -1.59
N TYR A 186 17.80 3.57 -1.64
CA TYR A 186 18.35 2.81 -0.51
C TYR A 186 19.65 3.42 0.01
N ILE A 187 19.59 4.12 1.15
CA ILE A 187 20.77 4.79 1.74
C ILE A 187 21.88 3.78 2.15
N SER A 188 21.51 2.52 2.38
CA SER A 188 22.44 1.42 2.65
C SER A 188 23.28 0.99 1.45
N ASN A 189 22.89 1.38 0.23
CA ASN A 189 23.65 1.19 -1.00
C ASN A 189 24.51 2.43 -1.26
N ARG A 190 25.83 2.25 -1.36
CA ARG A 190 26.78 3.36 -1.53
C ARG A 190 26.53 4.22 -2.78
N GLN A 191 26.15 3.61 -3.90
CA GLN A 191 25.88 4.34 -5.15
C GLN A 191 24.61 5.17 -5.03
N GLU A 192 23.57 4.63 -4.40
CA GLU A 192 22.32 5.31 -4.11
C GLU A 192 22.56 6.48 -3.13
N GLU A 193 23.28 6.23 -2.03
CA GLU A 193 23.64 7.27 -1.07
C GLU A 193 24.41 8.40 -1.76
N GLN A 194 25.45 8.05 -2.56
CA GLN A 194 26.24 9.04 -3.27
C GLN A 194 25.39 9.87 -4.22
N PHE A 195 24.44 9.28 -4.92
CA PHE A 195 23.50 9.98 -5.79
C PHE A 195 22.59 10.90 -4.98
N MET A 196 21.92 10.39 -3.94
CA MET A 196 20.92 11.12 -3.15
C MET A 196 21.51 12.27 -2.31
N ARG A 197 22.79 12.21 -1.93
CA ARG A 197 23.45 13.29 -1.19
C ARG A 197 23.88 14.47 -2.06
N THR A 198 23.94 14.29 -3.40
CA THR A 198 24.32 15.38 -4.31
C THR A 198 23.16 16.31 -4.62
N THR A 199 23.45 17.59 -4.83
CA THR A 199 22.45 18.57 -5.29
C THR A 199 21.79 18.13 -6.59
N ALA A 200 22.56 17.59 -7.55
CA ALA A 200 22.04 17.10 -8.82
C ALA A 200 21.08 15.91 -8.65
N GLY A 201 21.45 14.94 -7.81
CA GLY A 201 20.57 13.80 -7.52
C GLY A 201 19.28 14.20 -6.84
N GLN A 202 19.36 15.10 -5.85
CA GLN A 202 18.20 15.65 -5.16
C GLN A 202 17.29 16.45 -6.09
N ASN A 203 17.84 17.27 -6.99
CA ASN A 203 17.08 17.99 -8.00
C ASN A 203 16.33 17.01 -8.90
N LYS A 204 17.01 15.99 -9.41
CA LYS A 204 16.42 14.98 -10.29
C LYS A 204 15.27 14.22 -9.62
N LEU A 205 15.41 13.88 -8.33
CA LEU A 205 14.34 13.25 -7.55
C LEU A 205 13.16 14.20 -7.32
N ALA A 206 13.44 15.47 -7.00
CA ALA A 206 12.40 16.48 -6.81
C ALA A 206 11.65 16.80 -8.11
N GLU A 207 12.34 16.87 -9.25
CA GLU A 207 11.76 17.05 -10.58
C GLU A 207 10.84 15.89 -10.95
N ALA A 208 11.28 14.64 -10.71
CA ALA A 208 10.44 13.47 -10.97
C ALA A 208 9.16 13.46 -10.11
N LEU A 209 9.27 13.86 -8.84
CA LEU A 209 8.10 14.00 -7.94
C LEU A 209 7.19 15.14 -8.42
N TYR A 210 7.75 16.25 -8.89
CA TYR A 210 6.99 17.37 -9.44
C TYR A 210 6.23 16.97 -10.72
N ASP A 211 6.86 16.26 -11.64
CA ASP A 211 6.21 15.74 -12.84
C ASP A 211 5.03 14.83 -12.51
N ALA A 212 5.22 13.94 -11.53
CA ALA A 212 4.16 13.07 -11.04
C ALA A 212 3.01 13.89 -10.42
N PHE A 213 3.33 14.89 -9.62
CA PHE A 213 2.36 15.80 -9.04
C PHE A 213 1.54 16.52 -10.10
N CYS A 214 2.18 17.08 -11.14
CA CYS A 214 1.49 17.78 -12.24
C CYS A 214 0.50 16.86 -12.97
N LYS A 215 0.91 15.62 -13.26
CA LYS A 215 0.03 14.62 -13.90
C LYS A 215 -1.15 14.25 -13.01
N TYR A 216 -0.89 14.02 -11.72
CA TYR A 216 -1.93 13.73 -10.74
C TYR A 216 -2.89 14.91 -10.58
N LYS A 217 -2.37 16.14 -10.40
CA LYS A 217 -3.18 17.36 -10.28
C LYS A 217 -4.10 17.55 -11.48
N LYS A 218 -3.59 17.41 -12.70
CA LYS A 218 -4.41 17.51 -13.92
C LYS A 218 -5.59 16.53 -13.91
N ASN A 219 -5.38 15.31 -13.44
CA ASN A 219 -6.45 14.31 -13.34
C ASN A 219 -7.42 14.63 -12.19
N TYR A 220 -6.92 15.13 -11.09
CA TYR A 220 -7.70 15.55 -9.94
C TYR A 220 -8.62 16.73 -10.29
N ASP A 221 -8.10 17.79 -10.92
CA ASP A 221 -8.84 18.97 -11.33
C ASP A 221 -9.93 18.64 -12.34
N ARG A 222 -9.63 17.73 -13.28
CA ARG A 222 -10.62 17.22 -14.24
C ARG A 222 -11.79 16.52 -13.53
N ARG A 223 -11.53 15.72 -12.51
CA ARG A 223 -12.58 15.05 -11.73
C ARG A 223 -13.41 16.01 -10.91
N LYS A 224 -12.82 17.08 -10.40
CA LYS A 224 -13.53 18.13 -9.63
C LYS A 224 -14.30 19.12 -10.53
N GLY A 225 -14.21 19.02 -11.86
CA GLY A 225 -14.87 19.95 -12.77
C GLY A 225 -14.21 21.32 -12.86
N ASN A 226 -12.99 21.46 -12.33
CA ASN A 226 -12.24 22.72 -12.30
C ASN A 226 -11.55 23.07 -13.63
N ILE A 227 -11.84 22.37 -14.73
CA ILE A 227 -11.38 22.76 -16.05
C ILE A 227 -12.48 23.58 -16.70
N SER A 228 -12.52 24.87 -16.41
CA SER A 228 -13.22 25.86 -17.23
C SER A 228 -12.52 25.95 -18.57
N GLY A 229 -13.19 25.52 -19.65
CA GLY A 229 -12.87 25.91 -21.02
C GLY A 229 -12.00 24.92 -21.81
N ALA A 230 -12.68 24.02 -22.46
CA ALA A 230 -12.63 23.69 -23.89
C ALA A 230 -13.53 22.45 -24.06
N VAL A 231 -14.76 22.69 -24.43
CA VAL A 231 -15.62 21.68 -25.05
C VAL A 231 -14.95 21.31 -26.37
N VAL A 232 -14.18 20.23 -26.36
CA VAL A 232 -13.91 19.51 -27.60
C VAL A 232 -15.07 18.57 -27.77
N ALA A 233 -15.94 18.91 -28.72
CA ALA A 233 -17.03 18.07 -29.18
C ALA A 233 -16.52 16.67 -29.49
N PRO A 234 -17.32 15.63 -29.23
CA PRO A 234 -16.96 14.29 -29.65
C PRO A 234 -16.96 14.24 -31.17
N VAL A 235 -15.80 13.97 -31.74
CA VAL A 235 -15.71 13.61 -33.18
C VAL A 235 -16.40 12.26 -33.32
N ALA A 236 -17.57 12.29 -33.85
CA ALA A 236 -18.26 11.11 -34.38
C ALA A 236 -17.39 10.52 -35.49
N ASN A 237 -16.90 9.34 -35.30
CA ASN A 237 -16.47 8.46 -36.36
C ASN A 237 -17.34 7.21 -36.33
N GLU A 238 -18.41 7.30 -37.11
CA GLU A 238 -19.10 6.16 -37.64
C GLU A 238 -18.15 5.29 -38.46
N LYS A 239 -18.05 4.02 -38.10
CA LYS A 239 -17.95 2.92 -39.05
C LYS A 239 -18.49 1.67 -38.39
N THR A 240 -19.73 1.38 -38.73
CA THR A 240 -20.39 0.09 -38.58
C THR A 240 -19.74 -0.95 -39.49
N PRO A 241 -19.49 -2.18 -39.02
CA PRO A 241 -19.39 -3.35 -39.88
C PRO A 241 -20.77 -4.00 -40.08
N PRO A 242 -20.98 -4.71 -41.20
CA PRO A 242 -22.29 -5.20 -41.64
C PRO A 242 -22.73 -6.46 -40.86
N PRO A 243 -24.04 -6.80 -40.90
CA PRO A 243 -24.62 -7.89 -40.16
C PRO A 243 -24.45 -9.25 -40.89
N GLY A 244 -24.18 -10.28 -40.13
CA GLY A 244 -24.17 -11.65 -40.65
C GLY A 244 -24.02 -12.70 -39.57
N SER A 245 -25.15 -13.34 -39.29
CA SER A 245 -25.42 -14.73 -38.94
C SER A 245 -25.04 -15.27 -37.53
N GLU A 246 -26.09 -15.83 -36.93
CA GLU A 246 -26.15 -16.97 -35.99
C GLU A 246 -25.92 -16.69 -34.50
N ALA A 247 -26.98 -16.28 -33.84
CA ALA A 247 -27.25 -16.65 -32.44
C ALA A 247 -28.71 -16.44 -32.05
N ASP A 248 -29.62 -17.06 -32.76
CA ASP A 248 -30.93 -17.40 -32.22
C ASP A 248 -30.96 -18.90 -32.05
N ILE A 249 -30.91 -19.39 -30.83
CA ILE A 249 -31.48 -20.59 -30.24
C ILE A 249 -30.96 -20.68 -28.80
N LEU A 250 -31.84 -20.42 -27.88
CA LEU A 250 -31.96 -20.96 -26.51
C LEU A 250 -32.36 -19.91 -25.48
N ASN A 251 -33.52 -19.32 -25.74
CA ASN A 251 -34.30 -18.73 -24.68
C ASN A 251 -35.66 -19.39 -24.64
N LYS A 252 -35.81 -20.48 -23.89
CA LYS A 252 -37.09 -20.93 -23.30
C LYS A 252 -36.90 -22.09 -22.34
N LYS A 253 -37.56 -21.90 -21.19
CA LYS A 253 -37.84 -22.87 -20.09
C LYS A 253 -36.70 -23.08 -19.11
N GLN A 254 -36.83 -22.84 -17.81
CA GLN A 254 -37.98 -23.12 -16.94
C GLN A 254 -37.92 -22.29 -15.66
N GLN A 255 -39.03 -21.65 -15.32
CA GLN A 255 -39.44 -21.36 -13.97
C GLN A 255 -39.92 -22.66 -13.31
N ALA A 256 -39.70 -22.73 -12.00
CA ALA A 256 -40.28 -23.54 -10.94
C ALA A 256 -39.31 -24.56 -10.36
N THR A 257 -38.83 -24.36 -9.16
CA THR A 257 -39.44 -24.89 -7.95
C THR A 257 -38.58 -24.48 -6.74
N ARG A 258 -39.20 -23.74 -5.83
CA ARG A 258 -38.71 -23.59 -4.46
C ARG A 258 -38.72 -24.97 -3.78
N GLN A 259 -37.57 -25.36 -3.27
CA GLN A 259 -37.58 -26.20 -2.04
C GLN A 259 -36.30 -25.93 -1.25
N LYS A 260 -36.55 -25.55 -0.01
CA LYS A 260 -35.58 -25.47 1.06
C LYS A 260 -35.00 -26.88 1.30
N THR A 261 -33.68 -26.98 1.32
CA THR A 261 -33.04 -28.01 2.12
C THR A 261 -31.73 -27.43 2.64
N SER A 262 -31.75 -27.09 3.90
CA SER A 262 -30.60 -26.92 4.75
C SER A 262 -29.88 -28.25 4.87
N VAL A 263 -28.61 -28.29 4.46
CA VAL A 263 -27.71 -29.34 4.92
C VAL A 263 -26.47 -28.63 5.45
N SER A 264 -26.48 -28.50 6.75
CA SER A 264 -25.30 -28.26 7.55
C SER A 264 -24.40 -29.48 7.50
N SER A 265 -23.16 -29.31 7.10
CA SER A 265 -22.11 -30.23 7.49
C SER A 265 -21.09 -29.45 8.32
N THR A 266 -21.47 -29.29 9.54
CA THR A 266 -20.62 -28.92 10.67
C THR A 266 -19.70 -30.09 10.98
N THR A 267 -18.43 -29.94 10.72
CA THR A 267 -17.42 -30.62 11.51
C THR A 267 -17.03 -29.70 12.64
N SER A 268 -17.74 -29.83 13.74
CA SER A 268 -17.52 -29.11 14.98
C SER A 268 -16.21 -29.55 15.61
N VAL A 269 -15.18 -28.71 15.53
CA VAL A 269 -14.14 -28.69 16.55
C VAL A 269 -14.49 -27.57 17.51
N ASN A 270 -15.05 -27.97 18.63
CA ASN A 270 -15.41 -27.13 19.75
C ASN A 270 -14.13 -26.49 20.32
N ARG A 271 -13.86 -25.23 20.03
CA ARG A 271 -12.86 -24.44 20.72
C ARG A 271 -13.46 -23.07 21.03
N ASN A 272 -13.40 -22.75 22.30
CA ASN A 272 -13.80 -21.46 22.88
C ASN A 272 -12.92 -20.33 22.32
N THR A 273 -13.26 -19.81 21.11
CA THR A 273 -12.49 -18.83 20.35
C THR A 273 -13.18 -17.47 20.27
N LYS A 274 -14.16 -17.21 21.13
CA LYS A 274 -14.86 -15.92 21.15
C LYS A 274 -13.86 -14.79 21.38
N GLY A 275 -13.69 -13.91 20.40
CA GLY A 275 -12.79 -12.73 20.45
C GLY A 275 -11.34 -12.98 20.01
N LYS A 276 -10.91 -14.20 19.69
CA LYS A 276 -9.55 -14.47 19.21
C LYS A 276 -9.45 -14.31 17.68
N VAL A 277 -8.38 -13.70 17.24
CA VAL A 277 -8.02 -13.63 15.82
C VAL A 277 -7.36 -14.95 15.41
N ILE A 278 -7.82 -15.52 14.30
CA ILE A 278 -7.28 -16.76 13.71
C ILE A 278 -6.67 -16.41 12.36
N TYR A 279 -5.42 -16.79 12.16
CA TYR A 279 -4.68 -16.58 10.92
C TYR A 279 -4.73 -17.82 10.03
N LYS A 280 -4.92 -17.59 8.73
CA LYS A 280 -4.83 -18.60 7.67
C LYS A 280 -4.02 -18.04 6.51
N ILE A 281 -3.49 -18.89 5.64
CA ILE A 281 -2.76 -18.48 4.43
C ILE A 281 -3.66 -18.69 3.23
N GLN A 282 -4.09 -17.63 2.57
CA GLN A 282 -4.76 -17.73 1.28
C GLN A 282 -3.70 -17.92 0.19
N PHE A 283 -3.84 -18.94 -0.64
CA PHE A 283 -2.83 -19.31 -1.63
C PHE A 283 -3.37 -19.59 -3.03
N LEU A 284 -4.69 -19.77 -3.15
CA LEU A 284 -5.33 -20.09 -4.43
C LEU A 284 -6.74 -19.52 -4.47
N THR A 285 -7.20 -19.14 -5.66
CA THR A 285 -8.59 -18.74 -5.93
C THR A 285 -9.15 -19.54 -7.10
N SER A 286 -10.46 -19.78 -7.11
CA SER A 286 -11.14 -20.48 -8.19
C SER A 286 -12.60 -20.03 -8.32
N ASN A 287 -13.12 -19.97 -9.53
CA ASN A 287 -14.54 -19.71 -9.79
C ASN A 287 -15.44 -20.93 -9.52
N LYS A 288 -14.83 -22.10 -9.32
CA LYS A 288 -15.53 -23.35 -9.02
C LYS A 288 -14.94 -23.98 -7.76
N LYS A 289 -15.78 -24.70 -7.02
CA LYS A 289 -15.30 -25.48 -5.87
C LYS A 289 -14.39 -26.60 -6.36
N LEU A 290 -13.16 -26.62 -5.89
CA LEU A 290 -12.19 -27.66 -6.20
C LEU A 290 -12.37 -28.86 -5.25
N PRO A 291 -12.17 -30.09 -5.71
CA PRO A 291 -12.18 -31.29 -4.86
C PRO A 291 -10.99 -31.27 -3.89
N ALA A 292 -11.12 -31.88 -2.73
CA ALA A 292 -10.10 -31.88 -1.67
C ALA A 292 -8.73 -32.44 -2.10
N ASN A 293 -8.71 -33.31 -3.11
CA ASN A 293 -7.49 -33.89 -3.70
C ASN A 293 -7.05 -33.20 -4.99
N SER A 294 -7.47 -31.97 -5.23
CA SER A 294 -7.12 -31.22 -6.45
C SER A 294 -5.61 -31.12 -6.61
N ARG A 295 -5.11 -31.42 -7.83
CA ARG A 295 -3.70 -31.24 -8.21
C ARG A 295 -3.23 -29.79 -8.10
N LEU A 296 -4.17 -28.83 -8.17
CA LEU A 296 -3.89 -27.42 -7.99
C LEU A 296 -3.37 -27.07 -6.59
N PHE A 297 -3.64 -27.91 -5.58
CA PHE A 297 -3.11 -27.76 -4.23
C PHE A 297 -1.65 -28.22 -4.09
N LYS A 298 -1.03 -28.77 -5.14
CA LYS A 298 0.39 -29.17 -5.16
C LYS A 298 0.79 -30.08 -3.98
N GLY A 299 -0.12 -30.94 -3.54
CA GLY A 299 0.11 -31.89 -2.44
C GLY A 299 -0.14 -31.34 -1.04
N TYR A 300 -0.50 -30.07 -0.88
CA TYR A 300 -0.93 -29.54 0.41
C TYR A 300 -2.24 -30.19 0.84
N LYS A 301 -2.23 -30.79 2.03
CA LYS A 301 -3.39 -31.43 2.67
C LYS A 301 -4.00 -30.47 3.68
N ILE A 302 -5.26 -30.71 4.08
CA ILE A 302 -5.98 -29.86 5.05
C ILE A 302 -6.14 -28.42 4.51
N VAL A 303 -6.65 -28.33 3.26
CA VAL A 303 -7.00 -27.07 2.63
C VAL A 303 -8.46 -26.74 2.97
N ASP A 304 -8.67 -25.56 3.53
CA ASP A 304 -9.98 -24.98 3.79
C ASP A 304 -10.32 -23.93 2.73
N PHE A 305 -11.53 -23.41 2.69
CA PHE A 305 -11.90 -22.32 1.79
C PHE A 305 -13.01 -21.47 2.38
N TYR A 306 -13.07 -20.24 1.89
CA TYR A 306 -14.23 -19.35 2.06
C TYR A 306 -14.65 -18.79 0.71
N VAL A 307 -15.90 -18.28 0.63
CA VAL A 307 -16.43 -17.70 -0.61
C VAL A 307 -16.63 -16.21 -0.42
N GLU A 308 -16.08 -15.42 -1.33
CA GLU A 308 -16.25 -13.99 -1.36
C GLU A 308 -16.59 -13.53 -2.78
N LYS A 309 -17.73 -12.87 -2.96
CA LYS A 309 -18.24 -12.42 -4.27
C LYS A 309 -18.30 -13.55 -5.31
N GLY A 310 -18.70 -14.76 -4.90
CA GLY A 310 -18.83 -15.93 -5.78
C GLY A 310 -17.51 -16.64 -6.12
N ILE A 311 -16.37 -16.18 -5.59
CA ILE A 311 -15.06 -16.79 -5.80
C ILE A 311 -14.67 -17.62 -4.59
N TYR A 312 -14.26 -18.87 -4.82
CA TYR A 312 -13.69 -19.76 -3.80
C TYR A 312 -12.24 -19.37 -3.53
N LYS A 313 -11.93 -19.05 -2.29
CA LYS A 313 -10.59 -18.64 -1.83
C LYS A 313 -10.06 -19.72 -0.89
N TYR A 314 -9.03 -20.42 -1.32
CA TYR A 314 -8.48 -21.58 -0.61
C TYR A 314 -7.41 -21.15 0.36
N THR A 315 -7.47 -21.72 1.58
CA THR A 315 -6.59 -21.36 2.69
C THR A 315 -5.90 -22.59 3.26
N TYR A 316 -4.72 -22.39 3.81
CA TYR A 316 -3.92 -23.39 4.49
C TYR A 316 -3.43 -22.89 5.83
N GLY A 317 -3.33 -23.80 6.79
CA GLY A 317 -2.93 -23.48 8.16
C GLY A 317 -4.02 -22.73 8.91
N GLU A 318 -4.03 -22.91 10.22
CA GLU A 318 -4.92 -22.20 11.14
C GLU A 318 -4.21 -22.06 12.48
N THR A 319 -4.02 -20.84 12.94
CA THR A 319 -3.39 -20.56 14.23
C THR A 319 -3.76 -19.19 14.74
N SER A 320 -3.73 -18.98 16.05
CA SER A 320 -3.81 -17.66 16.67
C SER A 320 -2.42 -17.01 16.84
N ASP A 321 -1.33 -17.73 16.56
CA ASP A 321 0.02 -17.22 16.62
C ASP A 321 0.49 -16.78 15.24
N PHE A 322 0.72 -15.47 15.11
CA PHE A 322 1.14 -14.87 13.84
C PHE A 322 2.53 -15.32 13.40
N ASN A 323 3.45 -15.56 14.33
CA ASN A 323 4.79 -16.02 13.97
C ASN A 323 4.77 -17.43 13.39
N SER A 324 3.90 -18.28 13.90
CA SER A 324 3.69 -19.63 13.36
C SER A 324 3.11 -19.61 11.95
N ILE A 325 2.07 -18.79 11.69
CA ILE A 325 1.49 -18.69 10.34
C ILE A 325 2.47 -18.06 9.34
N ARG A 326 3.30 -17.13 9.79
CA ARG A 326 4.36 -16.52 8.99
C ARG A 326 5.42 -17.53 8.54
N LYS A 327 5.84 -18.43 9.44
CA LYS A 327 6.75 -19.54 9.09
C LYS A 327 6.11 -20.47 8.05
N MET A 328 4.84 -20.83 8.23
CA MET A 328 4.09 -21.65 7.28
C MET A 328 3.98 -20.96 5.92
N ARG A 329 3.71 -19.64 5.89
CA ARG A 329 3.64 -18.89 4.63
C ARG A 329 4.96 -18.93 3.85
N ARG A 330 6.13 -18.85 4.50
CA ARG A 330 7.44 -18.96 3.82
C ARG A 330 7.59 -20.29 3.09
N THR A 331 7.05 -21.36 3.65
CA THR A 331 7.07 -22.69 3.02
C THR A 331 6.13 -22.72 1.81
N ILE A 332 4.91 -22.25 1.96
CA ILE A 332 3.90 -22.25 0.88
C ILE A 332 4.30 -21.29 -0.26
N ALA A 333 4.95 -20.17 0.04
CA ALA A 333 5.38 -19.19 -0.95
C ALA A 333 6.41 -19.76 -1.97
N LYS A 334 7.06 -20.87 -1.66
CA LYS A 334 7.93 -21.58 -2.63
C LYS A 334 7.13 -22.15 -3.80
N ASP A 335 5.92 -22.60 -3.54
CA ASP A 335 5.02 -23.21 -4.53
C ASP A 335 3.95 -22.22 -5.04
N PHE A 336 3.55 -21.27 -4.20
CA PHE A 336 2.51 -20.27 -4.48
C PHE A 336 3.04 -18.87 -4.13
N LYS A 337 3.68 -18.22 -5.09
CA LYS A 337 4.35 -16.92 -4.89
C LYS A 337 3.43 -15.83 -4.34
N ASP A 338 2.15 -15.89 -4.72
CA ASP A 338 1.13 -14.91 -4.32
C ASP A 338 0.38 -15.30 -3.03
N ALA A 339 0.91 -16.28 -2.27
CA ALA A 339 0.30 -16.68 -0.99
C ALA A 339 0.47 -15.58 0.05
N PHE A 340 -0.62 -15.22 0.74
CA PHE A 340 -0.62 -14.20 1.79
C PHE A 340 -1.44 -14.63 3.01
N ILE A 341 -1.12 -14.04 4.16
CA ILE A 341 -1.81 -14.31 5.41
C ILE A 341 -3.11 -13.51 5.46
N ILE A 342 -4.18 -14.12 5.93
CA ILE A 342 -5.47 -13.50 6.21
C ILE A 342 -5.87 -13.77 7.65
N ALA A 343 -6.64 -12.86 8.24
CA ALA A 343 -7.13 -12.96 9.59
C ALA A 343 -8.66 -13.15 9.61
N PHE A 344 -9.13 -13.98 10.54
CA PHE A 344 -10.55 -14.15 10.83
C PHE A 344 -10.79 -13.85 12.31
N LYS A 345 -11.81 -13.06 12.60
CA LYS A 345 -12.29 -12.83 13.96
C LYS A 345 -13.73 -13.31 14.04
N ASP A 346 -14.02 -14.21 15.00
CA ASP A 346 -15.35 -14.80 15.16
C ASP A 346 -15.93 -15.38 13.84
N GLY A 347 -15.07 -16.01 13.02
CA GLY A 347 -15.43 -16.62 11.74
C GLY A 347 -15.66 -15.63 10.59
N LYS A 348 -15.46 -14.32 10.81
CA LYS A 348 -15.54 -13.27 9.77
C LYS A 348 -14.13 -12.78 9.43
N LYS A 349 -13.86 -12.60 8.12
CA LYS A 349 -12.63 -12.03 7.60
C LYS A 349 -12.60 -10.54 7.88
#